data_c728b9544b221cf8cf0bfa96fb1bb4fb
#
_entry.id   c728b9544b221cf8cf0bfa96fb1bb4fb
#
_cell.length_a   1.000
_cell.length_b   1.000
_cell.length_c   1.000
_cell.angle_alpha   90.00
_cell.angle_beta   90.00
_cell.angle_gamma   90.00
#
_symmetry.space_group_name_H-M   'P 1'
#
loop_
_entity.id
_entity.type
_entity.pdbx_description
1 polymer ?
#
loop_
_entity_poly.entity_id
_entity_poly.type
_entity_poly.pdbx_seq_one_letter_code
_entity_poly.pdbx_strand_id
1 'polypeptide(L)'
;MYTFNSQVKERGSFLASFEKEALKNEPMFFNSGLDFAYKYGGIITKEFIDHLPDDWKNCNPVLDSRVHMLMPRWYPCIPGYHHDDIPRDAVTGQPDYETPTYYSEHLMGLVNGDICPTIFALGKHSLPKITT
;
A
#
# COMPACT_ATOMS: atom_id res chain seq x y z
N MET A 1 23.41 3.79 -11.88
CA MET A 1 22.21 2.99 -12.22
C MET A 1 21.76 2.23 -10.98
N TYR A 2 20.50 2.29 -10.68
CA TYR A 2 19.95 1.58 -9.53
C TYR A 2 19.33 0.27 -9.97
N THR A 3 19.58 -0.80 -9.23
CA THR A 3 19.02 -2.12 -9.51
C THR A 3 18.22 -2.62 -8.31
N PHE A 4 17.07 -3.20 -8.58
CA PHE A 4 16.25 -3.85 -7.56
C PHE A 4 15.49 -5.02 -8.15
N ASN A 5 15.04 -5.90 -7.27
CA ASN A 5 14.31 -7.10 -7.65
C ASN A 5 12.94 -7.06 -6.95
N SER A 6 11.91 -6.76 -7.71
CA SER A 6 10.55 -6.67 -7.21
C SER A 6 9.90 -8.03 -7.10
N GLN A 7 9.33 -8.32 -5.95
CA GLN A 7 8.62 -9.57 -5.68
C GLN A 7 7.28 -9.29 -5.01
N VAL A 8 6.28 -10.06 -5.40
CA VAL A 8 4.97 -10.05 -4.76
C VAL A 8 4.68 -11.49 -4.33
N LYS A 9 4.24 -11.65 -3.07
CA LYS A 9 3.84 -12.93 -2.52
C LYS A 9 2.37 -12.89 -2.14
N GLU A 10 1.63 -13.90 -2.49
CA GLU A 10 0.30 -14.11 -1.98
C GLU A 10 0.39 -14.58 -0.53
N ARG A 11 -0.27 -13.88 0.39
CA ARG A 11 -0.07 -14.06 1.82
C ARG A 11 -1.31 -14.45 2.59
N GLY A 12 -2.42 -14.66 1.98
CA GLY A 12 -3.59 -14.94 2.78
C GLY A 12 -4.84 -15.28 2.00
N SER A 13 -5.94 -15.30 2.73
CA SER A 13 -7.26 -15.50 2.19
C SER A 13 -7.87 -14.19 1.70
N PHE A 14 -8.85 -14.32 0.84
CA PHE A 14 -9.59 -13.17 0.34
C PHE A 14 -10.49 -12.58 1.41
N LEU A 15 -10.66 -11.27 1.36
CA LEU A 15 -11.66 -10.58 2.14
C LEU A 15 -13.04 -10.79 1.53
N ALA A 16 -14.07 -10.63 2.36
CA ALA A 16 -15.44 -10.63 1.89
C ALA A 16 -15.70 -9.47 0.92
N SER A 17 -16.67 -9.62 0.04
CA SER A 17 -17.18 -8.52 -0.74
C SER A 17 -18.08 -7.63 0.12
N PHE A 18 -18.00 -6.32 -0.09
CA PHE A 18 -18.74 -5.34 0.68
C PHE A 18 -19.74 -4.59 -0.20
N GLU A 19 -20.83 -4.18 0.41
CA GLU A 19 -21.83 -3.33 -0.24
C GLU A 19 -21.26 -1.92 -0.50
N LYS A 20 -21.78 -1.26 -1.52
CA LYS A 20 -21.36 0.09 -1.89
C LYS A 20 -21.45 1.09 -0.71
N GLU A 21 -22.50 0.99 0.10
CA GLU A 21 -22.66 1.87 1.26
C GLU A 21 -21.59 1.62 2.32
N ALA A 22 -21.15 0.39 2.52
CA ALA A 22 -20.04 0.08 3.40
C ALA A 22 -18.73 0.70 2.91
N LEU A 23 -18.48 0.62 1.59
CA LEU A 23 -17.31 1.24 0.99
C LEU A 23 -17.32 2.76 1.16
N LYS A 24 -18.45 3.42 0.91
CA LYS A 24 -18.59 4.87 1.05
C LYS A 24 -18.37 5.37 2.48
N ASN A 25 -18.80 4.60 3.45
CA ASN A 25 -18.81 5.00 4.86
C ASN A 25 -17.56 4.53 5.62
N GLU A 26 -16.67 3.80 4.96
CA GLU A 26 -15.46 3.32 5.61
C GLU A 26 -14.53 4.48 5.96
N PRO A 27 -14.16 4.66 7.24
CA PRO A 27 -13.19 5.66 7.62
C PRO A 27 -11.82 5.41 6.96
N MET A 28 -11.15 6.48 6.60
CA MET A 28 -9.80 6.44 6.05
C MET A 28 -8.78 6.70 7.14
N PHE A 29 -7.65 6.02 7.06
CA PHE A 29 -6.56 6.14 8.01
C PHE A 29 -5.28 6.57 7.32
N PHE A 30 -4.46 7.30 8.05
CA PHE A 30 -3.14 7.69 7.63
C PHE A 30 -2.15 7.41 8.77
N ASN A 31 -1.15 6.58 8.49
CA ASN A 31 -0.08 6.24 9.42
C ASN A 31 -0.63 5.81 10.80
N SER A 32 -1.69 5.03 10.80
CA SER A 32 -2.42 4.65 12.00
C SER A 32 -1.94 3.31 12.55
N GLY A 33 -1.78 3.22 13.87
CA GLY A 33 -1.57 1.94 14.54
C GLY A 33 -2.79 1.03 14.39
N LEU A 34 -2.58 -0.29 14.43
CA LEU A 34 -3.65 -1.26 14.22
C LEU A 34 -4.76 -1.18 15.27
N ASP A 35 -4.40 -0.97 16.54
CA ASP A 35 -5.39 -0.90 17.62
C ASP A 35 -6.35 0.28 17.45
N PHE A 36 -5.81 1.42 17.10
CA PHE A 36 -6.61 2.60 16.80
C PHE A 36 -7.49 2.39 15.57
N ALA A 37 -6.93 1.86 14.50
CA ALA A 37 -7.66 1.59 13.27
C ALA A 37 -8.77 0.55 13.50
N TYR A 38 -8.52 -0.47 14.30
CA TYR A 38 -9.52 -1.47 14.63
C TYR A 38 -10.68 -0.87 15.44
N LYS A 39 -10.36 -0.03 16.41
CA LYS A 39 -11.36 0.60 17.27
C LYS A 39 -12.27 1.57 16.53
N TYR A 40 -11.70 2.40 15.66
CA TYR A 40 -12.41 3.47 14.98
C TYR A 40 -12.76 3.19 13.53
N GLY A 41 -12.28 2.10 12.97
CA GLY A 41 -12.59 1.67 11.62
C GLY A 41 -13.97 1.07 11.49
N GLY A 42 -14.41 0.96 10.27
CA GLY A 42 -15.64 0.25 9.94
C GLY A 42 -15.40 -1.24 9.70
N ILE A 43 -16.38 -1.88 9.08
CA ILE A 43 -16.34 -3.33 8.84
C ILE A 43 -15.22 -3.75 7.91
N ILE A 44 -14.82 -2.90 6.97
CA ILE A 44 -13.76 -3.20 6.00
C ILE A 44 -12.40 -3.20 6.69
N THR A 45 -12.10 -2.16 7.47
CA THR A 45 -10.85 -2.07 8.23
C THR A 45 -10.71 -3.24 9.20
N LYS A 46 -11.76 -3.57 9.93
CA LYS A 46 -11.75 -4.68 10.88
C LYS A 46 -11.53 -6.02 10.19
N GLU A 47 -12.21 -6.25 9.09
CA GLU A 47 -12.04 -7.47 8.27
C GLU A 47 -10.60 -7.59 7.77
N PHE A 48 -10.03 -6.52 7.27
CA PHE A 48 -8.66 -6.50 6.80
C PHE A 48 -7.66 -6.82 7.92
N ILE A 49 -7.81 -6.19 9.08
CA ILE A 49 -6.94 -6.44 10.23
C ILE A 49 -7.08 -7.87 10.73
N ASP A 50 -8.30 -8.39 10.78
CA ASP A 50 -8.55 -9.77 11.22
C ASP A 50 -7.88 -10.81 10.32
N HIS A 51 -7.68 -10.48 9.04
CA HIS A 51 -7.04 -11.37 8.06
C HIS A 51 -5.53 -11.14 7.93
N LEU A 52 -4.94 -10.24 8.69
CA LEU A 52 -3.50 -10.06 8.65
C LEU A 52 -2.77 -11.33 9.13
N PRO A 53 -1.69 -11.73 8.45
CA PRO A 53 -0.82 -12.78 8.97
C PRO A 53 -0.25 -12.40 10.34
N ASP A 54 0.03 -13.41 11.19
CA ASP A 54 0.50 -13.17 12.55
C ASP A 54 1.82 -12.41 12.61
N ASP A 55 2.74 -12.67 11.68
CA ASP A 55 3.99 -11.94 11.58
C ASP A 55 3.77 -10.44 11.32
N TRP A 56 2.75 -10.09 10.57
CA TRP A 56 2.37 -8.69 10.34
C TRP A 56 1.73 -8.06 11.58
N LYS A 57 0.86 -8.78 12.27
CA LYS A 57 0.26 -8.27 13.52
C LYS A 57 1.31 -7.96 14.58
N ASN A 58 2.35 -8.76 14.63
CA ASN A 58 3.39 -8.68 15.66
C ASN A 58 4.54 -7.73 15.34
N CYS A 59 4.64 -7.21 14.11
CA CYS A 59 5.72 -6.31 13.73
C CYS A 59 5.39 -4.82 13.91
N ASN A 60 4.29 -4.51 14.57
CA ASN A 60 3.83 -3.14 14.83
C ASN A 60 3.66 -2.31 13.56
N PRO A 61 2.86 -2.77 12.58
CA PRO A 61 2.68 -2.07 11.32
C PRO A 61 1.80 -0.83 11.48
N VAL A 62 1.84 0.02 10.48
CA VAL A 62 0.91 1.14 10.36
C VAL A 62 -0.04 0.91 9.18
N LEU A 63 -1.24 1.42 9.30
CA LEU A 63 -2.26 1.31 8.29
C LEU A 63 -2.48 2.65 7.59
N ASP A 64 -2.44 2.59 6.28
CA ASP A 64 -2.94 3.64 5.40
C ASP A 64 -4.11 3.08 4.60
N SER A 65 -5.19 3.82 4.53
CA SER A 65 -6.35 3.43 3.74
C SER A 65 -7.01 4.64 3.08
N ARG A 66 -7.59 4.38 1.92
CA ARG A 66 -8.28 5.40 1.13
C ARG A 66 -9.56 4.81 0.54
N VAL A 67 -10.59 5.64 0.49
CA VAL A 67 -11.79 5.38 -0.29
C VAL A 67 -11.91 6.46 -1.34
N HIS A 68 -12.07 6.05 -2.58
CA HIS A 68 -12.20 6.98 -3.70
C HIS A 68 -13.55 6.81 -4.39
N MET A 69 -14.16 7.93 -4.75
CA MET A 69 -15.27 7.96 -5.69
C MET A 69 -14.74 8.52 -7.01
N LEU A 70 -14.49 7.63 -7.95
CA LEU A 70 -13.84 8.00 -9.21
C LEU A 70 -14.87 8.22 -10.31
N MET A 71 -14.71 9.32 -11.03
CA MET A 71 -15.35 9.52 -12.31
C MET A 71 -14.63 8.72 -13.40
N PRO A 72 -15.30 8.37 -14.51
CA PRO A 72 -14.62 7.74 -15.63
C PRO A 72 -13.35 8.51 -16.03
N ARG A 73 -12.26 7.77 -16.28
CA ARG A 73 -10.92 8.30 -16.64
C ARG A 73 -10.13 8.95 -15.51
N TRP A 74 -10.64 8.94 -14.29
CA TRP A 74 -9.86 9.36 -13.13
C TRP A 74 -9.01 8.20 -12.61
N TYR A 75 -7.84 8.54 -12.08
CA TYR A 75 -6.93 7.56 -11.45
C TYR A 75 -7.14 7.54 -9.94
N PRO A 76 -7.04 6.37 -9.30
CA PRO A 76 -7.13 6.27 -7.83
C PRO A 76 -5.89 6.83 -7.11
N CYS A 77 -4.80 6.98 -7.83
CA CYS A 77 -3.54 7.50 -7.30
C CYS A 77 -2.73 8.15 -8.41
N ILE A 78 -1.57 8.67 -8.09
CA ILE A 78 -0.63 9.21 -9.08
C ILE A 78 -0.26 8.08 -10.05
N PRO A 79 -0.47 8.26 -11.38
CA PRO A 79 -0.15 7.23 -12.36
C PRO A 79 1.35 7.04 -12.53
N GLY A 80 1.72 5.84 -12.99
CA GLY A 80 3.10 5.45 -13.23
C GLY A 80 3.61 4.50 -12.17
N TYR A 81 4.65 3.73 -12.54
CA TYR A 81 5.30 2.83 -11.61
C TYR A 81 6.19 3.61 -10.65
N HIS A 82 6.11 3.30 -9.38
CA HIS A 82 6.92 3.91 -8.33
C HIS A 82 7.11 2.93 -7.17
N HIS A 83 8.04 3.25 -6.29
CA HIS A 83 8.14 2.60 -4.99
C HIS A 83 7.50 3.49 -3.93
N ASP A 84 6.77 2.87 -3.02
CA ASP A 84 6.23 3.56 -1.86
C ASP A 84 7.24 3.54 -0.72
N ASP A 85 7.24 4.62 0.07
CA ASP A 85 7.95 4.73 1.33
C ASP A 85 9.45 4.39 1.23
N ILE A 86 10.12 5.02 0.28
CA ILE A 86 11.57 4.96 0.14
C ILE A 86 12.19 6.14 0.86
N PRO A 87 13.27 5.93 1.65
CA PRO A 87 14.01 7.03 2.25
C PRO A 87 14.45 8.05 1.20
N ARG A 88 14.39 9.31 1.57
CA ARG A 88 14.79 10.38 0.67
C ARG A 88 16.09 11.01 1.15
N ASP A 89 16.92 11.39 0.21
CA ASP A 89 18.10 12.19 0.48
C ASP A 89 17.68 13.53 1.09
N ALA A 90 18.30 13.90 2.21
CA ALA A 90 17.95 15.11 2.95
C ALA A 90 18.26 16.41 2.19
N VAL A 91 19.20 16.37 1.26
CA VAL A 91 19.64 17.54 0.49
C VAL A 91 18.83 17.68 -0.78
N THR A 92 18.69 16.60 -1.56
CA THR A 92 18.04 16.65 -2.87
C THR A 92 16.54 16.36 -2.82
N GLY A 93 16.04 15.73 -1.75
CA GLY A 93 14.66 15.29 -1.66
C GLY A 93 14.29 14.11 -2.58
N GLN A 94 15.26 13.55 -3.29
CA GLN A 94 15.05 12.43 -4.21
C GLN A 94 15.10 11.10 -3.46
N PRO A 95 14.42 10.05 -3.98
CA PRO A 95 14.53 8.72 -3.40
C PRO A 95 15.99 8.25 -3.38
N ASP A 96 16.41 7.75 -2.22
CA ASP A 96 17.75 7.22 -2.04
C ASP A 96 17.75 5.70 -2.24
N TYR A 97 18.13 5.26 -3.42
CA TYR A 97 18.25 3.84 -3.75
C TYR A 97 19.66 3.29 -3.50
N GLU A 98 20.66 4.15 -3.29
CA GLU A 98 22.04 3.72 -3.10
C GLU A 98 22.35 3.31 -1.67
N THR A 99 21.91 4.13 -0.72
CA THR A 99 22.22 3.94 0.70
C THR A 99 20.96 4.10 1.57
N PRO A 100 19.90 3.32 1.29
CA PRO A 100 18.67 3.49 2.05
C PRO A 100 18.89 3.13 3.52
N THR A 101 18.35 3.95 4.40
CA THR A 101 18.43 3.74 5.85
C THR A 101 17.45 2.69 6.36
N TYR A 102 16.43 2.38 5.57
CA TYR A 102 15.47 1.32 5.86
C TYR A 102 14.85 0.82 4.56
N TYR A 103 14.26 -0.36 4.64
CA TYR A 103 13.42 -0.91 3.58
C TYR A 103 12.01 -1.09 4.12
N SER A 104 11.04 -0.67 3.34
CA SER A 104 9.63 -0.83 3.71
C SER A 104 9.05 -2.06 3.04
N GLU A 105 8.31 -2.84 3.80
CA GLU A 105 7.46 -3.91 3.30
C GLU A 105 6.01 -3.46 3.33
N HIS A 106 5.25 -3.83 2.31
CA HIS A 106 3.85 -3.47 2.19
C HIS A 106 3.00 -4.72 2.04
N LEU A 107 1.90 -4.76 2.75
CA LEU A 107 0.87 -5.77 2.56
C LEU A 107 -0.40 -5.07 2.11
N MET A 108 -0.93 -5.51 0.98
CA MET A 108 -2.13 -4.93 0.40
C MET A 108 -3.28 -5.92 0.43
N GLY A 109 -4.45 -5.41 0.78
CA GLY A 109 -5.69 -6.14 0.65
C GLY A 109 -6.48 -5.69 -0.57
N LEU A 110 -7.02 -6.63 -1.30
CA LEU A 110 -7.92 -6.36 -2.41
C LEU A 110 -9.37 -6.54 -1.94
N VAL A 111 -10.16 -5.49 -2.10
CA VAL A 111 -11.56 -5.48 -1.69
C VAL A 111 -12.43 -5.22 -2.91
N ASN A 112 -13.40 -6.08 -3.17
CA ASN A 112 -14.32 -6.01 -4.32
C ASN A 112 -13.63 -5.92 -5.70
N GLY A 113 -12.56 -6.44 -5.85
CA GLY A 113 -11.39 -6.58 -6.52
C GLY A 113 -10.99 -6.40 -7.90
N ASP A 114 -11.76 -6.11 -8.87
CA ASP A 114 -11.25 -6.18 -10.25
C ASP A 114 -11.45 -4.93 -11.11
N ILE A 115 -12.04 -3.89 -10.55
CA ILE A 115 -12.35 -2.69 -11.34
C ILE A 115 -11.11 -1.85 -11.64
N CYS A 116 -10.24 -1.70 -10.67
CA CYS A 116 -9.01 -0.90 -10.85
C CYS A 116 -7.87 -1.47 -9.97
N PRO A 117 -7.37 -2.67 -10.31
CA PRO A 117 -6.35 -3.30 -9.49
C PRO A 117 -5.00 -2.59 -9.59
N THR A 118 -4.22 -2.69 -8.53
CA THR A 118 -2.82 -2.29 -8.56
C THR A 118 -2.02 -3.27 -9.41
N ILE A 119 -1.17 -2.74 -10.28
CA ILE A 119 -0.31 -3.54 -11.16
C ILE A 119 1.12 -3.42 -10.67
N PHE A 120 1.80 -4.56 -10.53
CA PHE A 120 3.18 -4.62 -10.07
C PHE A 120 4.11 -4.99 -11.21
N ALA A 121 5.23 -4.25 -11.31
CA ALA A 121 6.32 -4.64 -12.19
C ALA A 121 7.24 -5.60 -11.44
N LEU A 122 7.23 -6.86 -11.83
CA LEU A 122 8.00 -7.91 -11.16
C LEU A 122 9.37 -8.12 -11.79
N GLY A 123 10.28 -8.67 -11.01
CA GLY A 123 11.60 -9.09 -11.46
C GLY A 123 12.68 -8.04 -11.24
N LYS A 124 13.79 -8.26 -11.91
CA LYS A 124 14.95 -7.36 -11.79
C LYS A 124 14.79 -6.16 -12.71
N HIS A 125 14.99 -4.99 -12.14
CA HIS A 125 14.89 -3.72 -12.86
C HIS A 125 16.13 -2.88 -12.58
N SER A 126 16.55 -2.15 -13.59
CA SER A 126 17.63 -1.17 -13.49
C SER A 126 17.09 0.19 -13.93
N LEU A 127 17.25 1.18 -13.11
CA LEU A 127 16.84 2.55 -13.42
C LEU A 127 18.08 3.45 -13.54
N PRO A 128 18.06 4.40 -14.48
CA PRO A 128 19.12 5.38 -14.57
C PRO A 128 19.13 6.26 -13.32
N LYS A 129 20.33 6.70 -12.95
CA LYS A 129 20.48 7.69 -11.89
C LYS A 129 19.82 8.99 -12.34
N ILE A 130 18.92 9.52 -11.51
CA ILE A 130 18.32 10.82 -11.80
C ILE A 130 19.35 11.89 -11.49
N THR A 131 19.77 12.59 -12.52
CA THR A 131 20.60 13.78 -12.37
C THR A 131 19.71 14.99 -12.52
N THR A 132 19.66 15.79 -11.49
CA THR A 132 18.99 17.10 -11.55
C THR A 132 19.90 18.13 -12.21
#